data_9ca91870d018d11ff079fab2d84439f5
#
_entry.id   9ca91870d018d11ff079fab2d84439f5
#
_cell.length_a   1.000
_cell.length_b   1.000
_cell.length_c   1.000
_cell.angle_alpha   90.00
_cell.angle_beta   90.00
_cell.angle_gamma   90.00
#
_symmetry.space_group_name_H-M   'P 1'
#
loop_
_entity.id
_entity.type
_entity.pdbx_description
1 polymer ?
#
loop_
_entity_poly.entity_id
_entity_poly.type
_entity_poly.pdbx_seq_one_letter_code
_entity_poly.pdbx_strand_id
1 'polypeptide(L)'
;RSDSANDTQTHFRNAQFISSSSNVYVERLLKTKYYKLDKITLTAKGTQHSERISSFRHVFVKSGQIELTGGIETLHITSGHSVFIPATIQEYTVTNKTTSTEMLVSY
;
A
#
# COMPACT_ATOMS: atom_id res chain seq x y z
N ARG A 1 22.88 21.06 -9.02
CA ARG A 1 21.52 21.11 -8.72
C ARG A 1 20.95 19.80 -8.13
N SER A 2 21.14 18.75 -8.67
CA SER A 2 20.55 17.49 -8.28
C SER A 2 20.99 17.04 -6.88
N ASP A 3 20.40 17.55 -5.92
CA ASP A 3 20.63 17.14 -4.57
C ASP A 3 19.56 16.14 -4.15
N SER A 4 19.64 15.70 -2.93
CA SER A 4 18.76 14.64 -2.47
C SER A 4 17.30 15.06 -2.43
N ALA A 5 17.02 16.32 -2.20
CA ALA A 5 15.63 16.78 -2.19
C ALA A 5 15.03 16.69 -3.58
N ASN A 6 15.79 17.07 -4.60
CA ASN A 6 15.32 16.94 -5.97
C ASN A 6 15.18 15.49 -6.37
N ASP A 7 16.08 14.65 -5.91
CA ASP A 7 15.98 13.23 -6.21
C ASP A 7 14.69 12.64 -5.65
N THR A 8 14.33 13.04 -4.45
CA THR A 8 13.10 12.56 -3.84
C THR A 8 11.89 12.98 -4.67
N GLN A 9 11.86 14.24 -5.10
CA GLN A 9 10.77 14.72 -5.93
C GLN A 9 10.73 14.00 -7.26
N THR A 10 11.89 13.72 -7.82
CA THR A 10 11.96 12.99 -9.08
C THR A 10 11.33 11.62 -8.94
N HIS A 11 11.61 10.94 -7.84
CA HIS A 11 11.01 9.64 -7.59
C HIS A 11 9.50 9.71 -7.53
N PHE A 12 8.95 10.71 -6.86
CA PHE A 12 7.51 10.84 -6.78
C PHE A 12 6.89 11.17 -8.13
N ARG A 13 7.53 12.02 -8.89
CA ARG A 13 6.99 12.41 -10.20
C ARG A 13 7.07 11.27 -11.21
N ASN A 14 8.05 10.41 -11.04
CA ASN A 14 8.26 9.30 -11.96
C ASN A 14 7.83 8.00 -11.35
N ALA A 15 6.66 8.01 -10.74
CA ALA A 15 6.09 6.83 -10.12
C ALA A 15 6.08 5.67 -11.13
N GLN A 16 6.53 4.54 -10.66
CA GLN A 16 6.66 3.35 -11.49
C GLN A 16 5.47 2.45 -11.32
N PHE A 17 4.83 2.12 -12.42
CA PHE A 17 3.73 1.17 -12.41
C PHE A 17 4.33 -0.22 -12.32
N ILE A 18 4.10 -0.93 -11.22
CA ILE A 18 4.71 -2.22 -11.00
C ILE A 18 3.81 -3.37 -11.34
N SER A 19 2.51 -3.23 -11.10
CA SER A 19 1.62 -4.31 -11.43
C SER A 19 0.20 -3.80 -11.52
N SER A 20 -0.63 -4.50 -12.27
CA SER A 20 -2.05 -4.30 -12.25
C SER A 20 -2.70 -5.63 -12.47
N SER A 21 -3.85 -5.82 -11.84
CA SER A 21 -4.72 -6.92 -12.13
C SER A 21 -6.11 -6.35 -12.07
N SER A 22 -7.12 -7.18 -12.21
CA SER A 22 -8.48 -6.67 -12.22
C SER A 22 -8.74 -5.82 -10.97
N ASN A 23 -8.94 -4.50 -11.18
CA ASN A 23 -9.29 -3.55 -10.13
C ASN A 23 -8.22 -3.31 -9.07
N VAL A 24 -6.98 -3.70 -9.32
CA VAL A 24 -5.86 -3.46 -8.41
C VAL A 24 -4.71 -2.85 -9.19
N TYR A 25 -4.24 -1.67 -8.75
CA TYR A 25 -3.13 -0.99 -9.39
C TYR A 25 -2.08 -0.68 -8.36
N VAL A 26 -0.84 -1.07 -8.63
CA VAL A 26 0.27 -0.84 -7.72
C VAL A 26 1.31 0.02 -8.41
N GLU A 27 1.63 1.15 -7.80
CA GLU A 27 2.62 2.09 -8.31
C GLU A 27 3.70 2.30 -7.27
N ARG A 28 4.96 2.19 -7.69
CA ARG A 28 6.07 2.46 -6.79
C ARG A 28 6.37 3.95 -6.82
N LEU A 29 6.16 4.61 -5.70
CA LEU A 29 6.41 6.04 -5.58
C LEU A 29 7.84 6.35 -5.19
N LEU A 30 8.44 5.47 -4.38
CA LEU A 30 9.79 5.69 -3.88
C LEU A 30 10.43 4.35 -3.57
N LYS A 31 11.69 4.22 -3.96
CA LYS A 31 12.48 3.06 -3.59
C LYS A 31 13.88 3.55 -3.21
N THR A 32 14.26 3.28 -1.98
CA THR A 32 15.60 3.59 -1.51
C THR A 32 16.31 2.29 -1.16
N LYS A 33 17.54 2.40 -0.71
CA LYS A 33 18.29 1.25 -0.26
C LYS A 33 17.62 0.57 0.94
N TYR A 34 16.87 1.35 1.72
CA TYR A 34 16.37 0.88 3.01
C TYR A 34 14.87 0.66 3.06
N TYR A 35 14.10 1.29 2.18
CA TYR A 35 12.66 1.09 2.22
C TYR A 35 12.02 1.44 0.88
N LYS A 36 10.76 1.07 0.74
CA LYS A 36 9.96 1.33 -0.45
C LYS A 36 8.65 1.96 -0.03
N LEU A 37 8.08 2.75 -0.94
CA LEU A 37 6.76 3.35 -0.74
C LEU A 37 5.95 3.09 -2.00
N ASP A 38 4.86 2.38 -1.85
CA ASP A 38 3.97 2.03 -2.97
C ASP A 38 2.60 2.63 -2.74
N LYS A 39 1.97 3.04 -3.83
CA LYS A 39 0.56 3.43 -3.80
C LYS A 39 -0.25 2.30 -4.41
N ILE A 40 -1.25 1.83 -3.69
CA ILE A 40 -2.12 0.76 -4.16
C ILE A 40 -3.53 1.33 -4.28
N THR A 41 -4.12 1.15 -5.46
CA THR A 41 -5.47 1.63 -5.74
C THR A 41 -6.36 0.43 -5.99
N LEU A 42 -7.49 0.37 -5.28
CA LEU A 42 -8.51 -0.66 -5.46
C LEU A 42 -9.75 0.04 -6.00
N THR A 43 -10.26 -0.43 -7.13
CA THR A 43 -11.27 0.32 -7.86
C THR A 43 -12.67 -0.29 -7.84
N ALA A 44 -12.87 -1.42 -7.20
CA ALA A 44 -14.20 -2.02 -7.10
C ALA A 44 -14.43 -2.55 -5.71
N LYS A 45 -15.65 -2.36 -5.21
CA LYS A 45 -16.01 -2.88 -3.90
C LYS A 45 -15.88 -4.39 -3.88
N GLY A 46 -15.25 -4.90 -2.83
CA GLY A 46 -15.04 -6.35 -2.70
C GLY A 46 -13.73 -6.84 -3.31
N THR A 47 -12.99 -5.96 -3.97
CA THR A 47 -11.69 -6.34 -4.54
C THR A 47 -10.73 -6.71 -3.42
N GLN A 48 -10.03 -7.82 -3.60
CA GLN A 48 -9.07 -8.30 -2.62
C GLN A 48 -7.67 -8.27 -3.19
N HIS A 49 -6.72 -7.95 -2.32
CA HIS A 49 -5.31 -7.93 -2.66
C HIS A 49 -4.55 -8.56 -1.51
N SER A 50 -3.83 -9.63 -1.81
CA SER A 50 -3.06 -10.36 -0.80
C SER A 50 -1.59 -10.19 -1.05
N GLU A 51 -0.80 -10.12 0.03
CA GLU A 51 0.64 -10.01 -0.07
C GLU A 51 1.32 -10.85 0.98
N ARG A 52 2.41 -11.48 0.58
CA ARG A 52 3.31 -12.15 1.51
C ARG A 52 4.42 -11.18 1.86
N ILE A 53 4.78 -11.14 3.14
CA ILE A 53 5.76 -10.18 3.60
C ILE A 53 6.91 -10.91 4.29
N SER A 54 8.11 -10.39 4.10
CA SER A 54 9.29 -10.87 4.80
C SER A 54 9.84 -9.84 5.76
N SER A 55 9.26 -8.64 5.75
CA SER A 55 9.58 -7.57 6.67
C SER A 55 8.27 -6.89 7.05
N PHE A 56 8.36 -5.86 7.90
CA PHE A 56 7.16 -5.14 8.30
C PHE A 56 6.50 -4.45 7.10
N ARG A 57 5.23 -4.08 7.28
CA ARG A 57 4.51 -3.20 6.37
C ARG A 57 3.82 -2.12 7.19
N HIS A 58 3.79 -0.92 6.67
CA HIS A 58 2.98 0.15 7.22
C HIS A 58 1.97 0.56 6.15
N VAL A 59 0.70 0.45 6.46
CA VAL A 59 -0.38 0.73 5.50
C VAL A 59 -1.14 1.95 5.98
N PHE A 60 -1.21 2.98 5.14
CA PHE A 60 -1.97 4.19 5.41
C PHE A 60 -3.08 4.29 4.38
N VAL A 61 -4.34 4.39 4.83
CA VAL A 61 -5.48 4.53 3.92
C VAL A 61 -5.68 6.01 3.65
N LYS A 62 -5.36 6.41 2.43
CA LYS A 62 -5.49 7.81 2.02
C LYS A 62 -6.94 8.17 1.75
N SER A 63 -7.67 7.28 1.08
CA SER A 63 -9.09 7.49 0.80
C SER A 63 -9.77 6.14 0.71
N GLY A 64 -11.06 6.12 0.99
CA GLY A 64 -11.82 4.89 0.99
C GLY A 64 -11.76 4.16 2.32
N GLN A 65 -12.09 2.89 2.30
CA GLN A 65 -12.08 2.03 3.48
C GLN A 65 -11.68 0.64 3.09
N ILE A 66 -10.93 -0.02 3.97
CA ILE A 66 -10.50 -1.39 3.73
C ILE A 66 -10.76 -2.24 4.95
N GLU A 67 -10.81 -3.55 4.71
CA GLU A 67 -10.77 -4.54 5.76
C GLU A 67 -9.47 -5.31 5.57
N LEU A 68 -8.63 -5.32 6.58
CA LEU A 68 -7.33 -5.96 6.51
C LEU A 68 -7.32 -7.18 7.40
N THR A 69 -7.03 -8.32 6.80
CA THR A 69 -6.97 -9.59 7.52
C THR A 69 -5.54 -10.09 7.52
N GLY A 70 -5.00 -10.32 8.70
CA GLY A 70 -3.66 -10.86 8.85
C GLY A 70 -3.62 -11.78 10.05
N GLY A 71 -3.06 -12.98 9.85
CA GLY A 71 -3.10 -13.97 10.91
C GLY A 71 -4.53 -14.34 11.22
N ILE A 72 -4.91 -14.18 12.49
CA ILE A 72 -6.26 -14.50 12.91
C ILE A 72 -7.11 -13.24 13.15
N GLU A 73 -6.57 -12.06 12.81
CA GLU A 73 -7.25 -10.80 13.10
C GLU A 73 -7.73 -10.12 11.84
N THR A 74 -8.84 -9.42 11.97
CA THR A 74 -9.37 -8.58 10.89
C THR A 74 -9.60 -7.18 11.45
N LEU A 75 -9.09 -6.18 10.73
CA LEU A 75 -9.20 -4.78 11.13
C LEU A 75 -9.90 -4.01 10.03
N HIS A 76 -10.76 -3.08 10.43
CA HIS A 76 -11.41 -2.17 9.50
C HIS A 76 -10.70 -0.82 9.60
N ILE A 77 -10.14 -0.36 8.48
CA ILE A 77 -9.34 0.86 8.47
C ILE A 77 -9.99 1.85 7.53
N THR A 78 -10.30 3.04 8.05
CA THR A 78 -10.93 4.09 7.27
C THR A 78 -9.90 5.13 6.85
N SER A 79 -10.31 6.04 5.96
CA SER A 79 -9.40 7.04 5.43
C SER A 79 -8.78 7.87 6.55
N GLY A 80 -7.51 8.21 6.40
CA GLY A 80 -6.76 8.97 7.39
C GLY A 80 -6.17 8.12 8.50
N HIS A 81 -6.34 6.81 8.46
CA HIS A 81 -5.81 5.92 9.49
C HIS A 81 -4.78 4.97 8.91
N SER A 82 -3.95 4.42 9.78
CA SER A 82 -2.91 3.51 9.34
C SER A 82 -2.80 2.33 10.28
N VAL A 83 -2.06 1.31 9.83
CA VAL A 83 -1.80 0.13 10.63
C VAL A 83 -0.38 -0.34 10.35
N PHE A 84 0.25 -0.87 11.37
CA PHE A 84 1.57 -1.48 11.26
C PHE A 84 1.40 -2.99 11.27
N ILE A 85 1.98 -3.65 10.28
CA ILE A 85 1.91 -5.11 10.13
C ILE A 85 3.31 -5.67 10.35
N PRO A 86 3.55 -6.35 11.46
CA PRO A 86 4.88 -6.92 11.70
C PRO A 86 5.15 -8.11 10.80
N ALA A 87 6.43 -8.39 10.58
CA ALA A 87 6.84 -9.47 9.69
C ALA A 87 6.33 -10.83 10.13
N THR A 88 6.03 -10.98 11.40
CA THR A 88 5.56 -12.26 11.95
C THR A 88 4.18 -12.64 11.42
N ILE A 89 3.43 -11.70 10.87
CA ILE A 89 2.14 -12.00 10.25
C ILE A 89 2.32 -12.84 8.98
N GLN A 90 3.38 -12.60 8.23
CA GLN A 90 3.78 -13.35 7.04
C GLN A 90 2.92 -13.12 5.81
N GLU A 91 1.63 -12.93 5.97
CA GLU A 91 0.73 -12.70 4.86
C GLU A 91 -0.49 -11.93 5.33
N TYR A 92 -0.98 -11.01 4.49
CA TYR A 92 -2.19 -10.29 4.81
C TYR A 92 -3.02 -10.09 3.54
N THR A 93 -4.31 -9.83 3.73
CA THR A 93 -5.23 -9.58 2.64
C THR A 93 -5.99 -8.30 2.93
N VAL A 94 -6.09 -7.45 1.93
CA VAL A 94 -6.86 -6.21 2.00
C VAL A 94 -8.09 -6.37 1.14
N THR A 95 -9.26 -6.04 1.69
CA THR A 95 -10.52 -6.07 0.95
C THR A 95 -11.05 -4.65 0.86
N ASN A 96 -11.37 -4.22 -0.36
CA ASN A 96 -11.91 -2.89 -0.60
C ASN A 96 -13.37 -2.85 -0.14
N LYS A 97 -13.70 -1.98 0.80
CA LYS A 97 -15.05 -1.87 1.35
C LYS A 97 -15.85 -0.74 0.73
N THR A 98 -15.22 0.05 -0.14
CA THR A 98 -15.88 1.14 -0.85
C THR A 98 -15.65 0.98 -2.34
N THR A 99 -16.20 1.91 -3.15
CA THR A 99 -16.03 1.80 -4.59
C THR A 99 -14.61 2.05 -5.04
N SER A 100 -13.85 2.83 -4.27
CA SER A 100 -12.47 3.14 -4.62
C SER A 100 -11.69 3.41 -3.35
N THR A 101 -10.49 2.87 -3.29
CA THR A 101 -9.61 3.06 -2.14
C THR A 101 -8.19 3.30 -2.65
N GLU A 102 -7.54 4.31 -2.05
CA GLU A 102 -6.12 4.54 -2.24
C GLU A 102 -5.41 4.34 -0.93
N MET A 103 -4.34 3.58 -0.95
CA MET A 103 -3.54 3.39 0.25
C MET A 103 -2.06 3.48 -0.09
N LEU A 104 -1.29 3.89 0.90
CA LEU A 104 0.16 3.98 0.79
C LEU A 104 0.77 2.91 1.67
N VAL A 105 1.64 2.12 1.09
CA VAL A 105 2.27 1.00 1.79
C VAL A 105 3.78 1.23 1.79
N SER A 106 4.36 1.27 2.98
CA SER A 106 5.81 1.40 3.10
C SER A 106 6.41 0.15 3.76
N TYR A 107 7.60 -0.20 3.29
CA TYR A 107 8.29 -1.41 3.78
C TYR A 107 9.75 -1.45 3.38
#